data_f6812ce80eece5eb207b850dc04516b7
#
_entry.id   f6812ce80eece5eb207b850dc04516b7
#
_cell.length_a   1.000
_cell.length_b   1.000
_cell.length_c   1.000
_cell.angle_alpha   90.00
_cell.angle_beta   90.00
_cell.angle_gamma   90.00
#
_symmetry.space_group_name_H-M   'P 1'
#
loop_
_entity.id
_entity.type
_entity.pdbx_description
1 polymer ?
#
loop_
_entity_poly.entity_id
_entity_poly.type
_entity_poly.pdbx_seq_one_letter_code
_entity_poly.pdbx_strand_id
1 'polypeptide(L)'
;MTSSTQDAAAELRAAVQEYERTDNVGVLFDRVRTVAATVSPAVLKDACVPFREMPEVIIPAYEQIVSQAPGDAQALVVLANAYWLTGRGPDVVGDLASRAIAADPENRGAWHLWALAESNVRERVARWQQVAQRFPGDQLARAAMADNATSLASAEHDPQALDLAIRTYESLLAESPPAAQRSALEHTLKTLRGWQL
;
A
#
# COMPACT_ATOMS: atom_id res chain seq x y z
N MET A 1 1.38 -9.94 25.71
CA MET A 1 2.53 -10.48 24.95
C MET A 1 3.05 -11.71 25.68
N THR A 2 3.31 -12.79 24.96
CA THR A 2 3.95 -14.00 25.52
C THR A 2 5.44 -13.73 25.76
N SER A 3 6.10 -14.55 26.63
CA SER A 3 7.55 -14.47 26.86
C SER A 3 8.33 -14.53 25.53
N SER A 4 7.97 -15.46 24.64
CA SER A 4 8.61 -15.60 23.32
C SER A 4 8.48 -14.36 22.42
N THR A 5 7.35 -13.63 22.48
CA THR A 5 7.19 -12.36 21.76
C THR A 5 8.06 -11.26 22.34
N GLN A 6 8.21 -11.23 23.66
CA GLN A 6 9.08 -10.25 24.35
C GLN A 6 10.55 -10.50 24.02
N ASP A 7 10.98 -11.76 24.00
CA ASP A 7 12.35 -12.15 23.64
C ASP A 7 12.66 -11.81 22.19
N ALA A 8 11.78 -12.14 21.23
CA ALA A 8 11.94 -11.78 19.82
C ALA A 8 11.99 -10.26 19.61
N ALA A 9 11.10 -9.51 20.26
CA ALA A 9 11.11 -8.05 20.18
C ALA A 9 12.36 -7.42 20.82
N ALA A 10 12.93 -8.02 21.85
CA ALA A 10 14.19 -7.58 22.45
C ALA A 10 15.39 -7.81 21.51
N GLU A 11 15.44 -8.96 20.84
CA GLU A 11 16.47 -9.27 19.84
C GLU A 11 16.39 -8.35 18.61
N LEU A 12 15.19 -8.07 18.12
CA LEU A 12 15.00 -7.11 17.02
C LEU A 12 15.45 -5.71 17.44
N ARG A 13 15.12 -5.25 18.67
CA ARG A 13 15.60 -3.95 19.18
C ARG A 13 17.14 -3.90 19.27
N ALA A 14 17.75 -4.96 19.76
CA ALA A 14 19.22 -5.03 19.84
C ALA A 14 19.85 -5.00 18.43
N ALA A 15 19.24 -5.65 17.44
CA ALA A 15 19.70 -5.60 16.06
C ALA A 15 19.59 -4.19 15.46
N VAL A 16 18.48 -3.49 15.71
CA VAL A 16 18.27 -2.09 15.25
C VAL A 16 19.28 -1.14 15.93
N GLN A 17 19.47 -1.25 17.24
CA GLN A 17 20.46 -0.42 17.97
C GLN A 17 21.89 -0.63 17.45
N GLU A 18 22.24 -1.85 17.08
CA GLU A 18 23.53 -2.13 16.45
C GLU A 18 23.63 -1.49 15.06
N TYR A 19 22.57 -1.58 14.25
CA TYR A 19 22.49 -0.94 12.95
C TYR A 19 22.62 0.60 13.06
N GLU A 20 21.89 1.24 13.97
CA GLU A 20 22.00 2.68 14.23
C GLU A 20 23.42 3.12 14.60
N ARG A 21 24.19 2.27 15.28
CA ARG A 21 25.57 2.54 15.67
C ARG A 21 26.60 2.27 14.57
N THR A 22 26.35 1.29 13.70
CA THR A 22 27.35 0.77 12.75
C THR A 22 27.04 1.08 11.28
N ASP A 23 25.83 1.48 10.99
CA ASP A 23 25.28 1.67 9.63
C ASP A 23 25.41 0.41 8.75
N ASN A 24 25.47 -0.77 9.38
CA ASN A 24 25.64 -2.05 8.68
C ASN A 24 24.31 -2.78 8.50
N VAL A 25 23.64 -2.48 7.39
CA VAL A 25 22.34 -3.07 7.02
C VAL A 25 22.43 -4.59 6.80
N GLY A 26 23.58 -5.10 6.35
CA GLY A 26 23.78 -6.55 6.15
C GLY A 26 23.67 -7.32 7.47
N VAL A 27 24.32 -6.82 8.52
CA VAL A 27 24.24 -7.41 9.88
C VAL A 27 22.79 -7.34 10.40
N LEU A 28 22.09 -6.22 10.18
CA LEU A 28 20.68 -6.10 10.55
C LEU A 28 19.83 -7.18 9.87
N PHE A 29 19.96 -7.34 8.55
CA PHE A 29 19.21 -8.34 7.80
C PHE A 29 19.48 -9.77 8.29
N ASP A 30 20.71 -10.12 8.54
CA ASP A 30 21.09 -11.46 9.03
C ASP A 30 20.52 -11.72 10.44
N ARG A 31 20.53 -10.73 11.32
CA ARG A 31 19.93 -10.85 12.65
C ARG A 31 18.41 -10.96 12.59
N VAL A 32 17.75 -10.14 11.78
CA VAL A 32 16.29 -10.22 11.60
C VAL A 32 15.88 -11.59 11.04
N ARG A 33 16.60 -12.11 10.03
CA ARG A 33 16.36 -13.45 9.50
C ARG A 33 16.56 -14.56 10.53
N THR A 34 17.59 -14.42 11.37
CA THR A 34 17.87 -15.38 12.46
C THR A 34 16.70 -15.41 13.44
N VAL A 35 16.22 -14.25 13.90
CA VAL A 35 15.03 -14.18 14.77
C VAL A 35 13.81 -14.77 14.06
N ALA A 36 13.57 -14.39 12.81
CA ALA A 36 12.44 -14.85 12.03
C ALA A 36 12.40 -16.37 11.82
N ALA A 37 13.56 -17.01 11.74
CA ALA A 37 13.66 -18.48 11.61
C ALA A 37 13.39 -19.23 12.92
N THR A 38 13.46 -18.57 14.07
CA THR A 38 13.36 -19.21 15.40
C THR A 38 11.97 -19.12 16.03
N VAL A 39 11.09 -18.27 15.51
CA VAL A 39 9.76 -18.04 16.08
C VAL A 39 8.65 -18.29 15.06
N SER A 40 7.42 -18.50 15.57
CA SER A 40 6.25 -18.65 14.69
C SER A 40 5.88 -17.32 13.99
N PRO A 41 5.19 -17.37 12.83
CA PRO A 41 4.69 -16.18 12.13
C PRO A 41 3.90 -15.22 13.03
N ALA A 42 3.07 -15.73 13.92
CA ALA A 42 2.26 -14.92 14.83
C ALA A 42 3.14 -14.13 15.83
N VAL A 43 4.12 -14.82 16.44
CA VAL A 43 5.08 -14.20 17.36
C VAL A 43 5.91 -13.15 16.64
N LEU A 44 6.37 -13.45 15.42
CA LEU A 44 7.18 -12.52 14.63
C LEU A 44 6.39 -11.26 14.23
N LYS A 45 5.13 -11.39 13.83
CA LYS A 45 4.25 -10.24 13.55
C LYS A 45 4.14 -9.31 14.75
N ASP A 46 3.87 -9.88 15.93
CA ASP A 46 3.75 -9.10 17.16
C ASP A 46 5.07 -8.42 17.53
N ALA A 47 6.20 -9.12 17.37
CA ALA A 47 7.53 -8.58 17.64
C ALA A 47 7.90 -7.43 16.68
N CYS A 48 7.41 -7.45 15.44
CA CYS A 48 7.64 -6.41 14.42
C CYS A 48 6.79 -5.14 14.62
N VAL A 49 5.78 -5.14 15.50
CA VAL A 49 4.88 -3.98 15.71
C VAL A 49 5.62 -2.66 15.94
N PRO A 50 6.69 -2.59 16.77
CA PRO A 50 7.43 -1.34 16.99
C PRO A 50 8.21 -0.85 15.78
N PHE A 51 8.42 -1.68 14.77
CA PHE A 51 9.30 -1.43 13.63
C PHE A 51 8.54 -1.27 12.30
N ARG A 52 7.22 -0.99 12.35
CA ARG A 52 6.35 -0.94 11.16
C ARG A 52 6.82 0.02 10.08
N GLU A 53 7.54 1.06 10.48
CA GLU A 53 8.04 2.11 9.58
C GLU A 53 9.51 1.88 9.18
N MET A 54 10.08 0.71 9.51
CA MET A 54 11.46 0.33 9.18
C MET A 54 11.46 -0.80 8.14
N PRO A 55 11.51 -0.48 6.85
CA PRO A 55 11.54 -1.50 5.80
C PRO A 55 12.67 -2.52 5.96
N GLU A 56 13.80 -2.09 6.52
CA GLU A 56 14.98 -2.93 6.77
C GLU A 56 14.71 -4.06 7.76
N VAL A 57 13.73 -3.88 8.65
CA VAL A 57 13.27 -4.93 9.57
C VAL A 57 12.06 -5.66 8.98
N ILE A 58 11.11 -4.91 8.43
CA ILE A 58 9.83 -5.46 7.94
C ILE A 58 10.05 -6.40 6.75
N ILE A 59 10.89 -6.03 5.79
CA ILE A 59 11.08 -6.85 4.58
C ILE A 59 11.59 -8.24 4.94
N PRO A 60 12.77 -8.43 5.56
CA PRO A 60 13.27 -9.78 5.84
C PRO A 60 12.39 -10.58 6.80
N ALA A 61 11.71 -9.92 7.75
CA ALA A 61 10.78 -10.59 8.64
C ALA A 61 9.53 -11.10 7.90
N TYR A 62 8.92 -10.26 7.06
CA TYR A 62 7.69 -10.61 6.35
C TYR A 62 7.93 -11.52 5.13
N GLU A 63 9.11 -11.49 4.52
CA GLU A 63 9.54 -12.53 3.56
C GLU A 63 9.48 -13.91 4.20
N GLN A 64 9.96 -14.03 5.45
CA GLN A 64 9.92 -15.29 6.19
C GLN A 64 8.49 -15.67 6.59
N ILE A 65 7.68 -14.73 7.05
CA ILE A 65 6.26 -14.96 7.39
C ILE A 65 5.50 -15.48 6.17
N VAL A 66 5.64 -14.81 5.02
CA VAL A 66 4.96 -15.19 3.76
C VAL A 66 5.47 -16.54 3.24
N SER A 67 6.74 -16.88 3.47
CA SER A 67 7.28 -18.22 3.14
C SER A 67 6.64 -19.33 3.96
N GLN A 68 6.43 -19.08 5.27
CA GLN A 68 5.82 -20.07 6.19
C GLN A 68 4.29 -20.10 6.11
N ALA A 69 3.65 -18.97 5.78
CA ALA A 69 2.22 -18.81 5.71
C ALA A 69 1.80 -18.07 4.42
N PRO A 70 1.89 -18.73 3.24
CA PRO A 70 1.71 -18.11 1.93
C PRO A 70 0.29 -17.60 1.66
N GLY A 71 -0.71 -18.03 2.45
CA GLY A 71 -2.10 -17.57 2.42
C GLY A 71 -2.44 -16.48 3.45
N ASP A 72 -1.46 -15.94 4.14
CA ASP A 72 -1.69 -14.86 5.11
C ASP A 72 -1.85 -13.51 4.38
N ALA A 73 -3.09 -13.15 4.08
CA ALA A 73 -3.40 -11.94 3.32
C ALA A 73 -2.81 -10.66 3.95
N GLN A 74 -2.85 -10.56 5.28
CA GLN A 74 -2.30 -9.39 5.97
C GLN A 74 -0.78 -9.32 5.86
N ALA A 75 -0.09 -10.45 5.94
CA ALA A 75 1.37 -10.49 5.77
C ALA A 75 1.77 -10.15 4.33
N LEU A 76 1.03 -10.64 3.35
CA LEU A 76 1.23 -10.31 1.93
C LEU A 76 1.08 -8.79 1.70
N VAL A 77 0.05 -8.16 2.28
CA VAL A 77 -0.18 -6.71 2.17
C VAL A 77 0.95 -5.90 2.81
N VAL A 78 1.40 -6.30 4.01
CA VAL A 78 2.51 -5.60 4.68
C VAL A 78 3.80 -5.69 3.87
N LEU A 79 4.13 -6.87 3.35
CA LEU A 79 5.30 -7.06 2.50
C LEU A 79 5.19 -6.28 1.18
N ALA A 80 4.04 -6.33 0.52
CA ALA A 80 3.79 -5.59 -0.71
C ALA A 80 3.93 -4.08 -0.51
N ASN A 81 3.40 -3.55 0.59
CA ASN A 81 3.54 -2.14 0.93
C ASN A 81 5.01 -1.75 1.21
N ALA A 82 5.74 -2.57 1.95
CA ALA A 82 7.17 -2.33 2.20
C ALA A 82 8.00 -2.35 0.90
N TYR A 83 7.68 -3.27 -0.02
CA TYR A 83 8.29 -3.32 -1.33
C TYR A 83 7.94 -2.11 -2.19
N TRP A 84 6.69 -1.65 -2.17
CA TRP A 84 6.29 -0.44 -2.86
C TRP A 84 7.09 0.78 -2.38
N LEU A 85 7.18 0.98 -1.07
CA LEU A 85 7.89 2.10 -0.45
C LEU A 85 9.41 2.07 -0.72
N THR A 86 9.97 0.90 -0.95
CA THR A 86 11.41 0.74 -1.25
C THR A 86 11.74 0.58 -2.74
N GLY A 87 10.76 0.74 -3.62
CA GLY A 87 10.96 0.73 -5.07
C GLY A 87 11.28 -0.65 -5.67
N ARG A 88 10.79 -1.73 -5.07
CA ARG A 88 11.00 -3.12 -5.58
C ARG A 88 10.33 -3.42 -6.92
N GLY A 89 9.58 -2.48 -7.46
CA GLY A 89 8.94 -2.58 -8.75
C GLY A 89 7.49 -3.06 -8.70
N PRO A 90 6.67 -2.62 -9.67
CA PRO A 90 5.24 -2.85 -9.69
C PRO A 90 4.84 -4.32 -9.85
N ASP A 91 5.60 -5.11 -10.60
CA ASP A 91 5.28 -6.53 -10.86
C ASP A 91 5.28 -7.36 -9.56
N VAL A 92 6.29 -7.17 -8.72
CA VAL A 92 6.41 -7.90 -7.44
C VAL A 92 5.32 -7.48 -6.47
N VAL A 93 5.02 -6.18 -6.42
CA VAL A 93 3.94 -5.63 -5.59
C VAL A 93 2.58 -6.14 -6.06
N GLY A 94 2.34 -6.14 -7.37
CA GLY A 94 1.11 -6.63 -7.99
C GLY A 94 0.87 -8.13 -7.76
N ASP A 95 1.92 -8.96 -7.80
CA ASP A 95 1.82 -10.39 -7.47
C ASP A 95 1.39 -10.60 -6.01
N LEU A 96 2.08 -9.97 -5.07
CA LEU A 96 1.74 -10.07 -3.65
C LEU A 96 0.32 -9.57 -3.36
N ALA A 97 -0.09 -8.46 -3.97
CA ALA A 97 -1.43 -7.92 -3.83
C ALA A 97 -2.50 -8.88 -4.40
N SER A 98 -2.25 -9.47 -5.56
CA SER A 98 -3.16 -10.45 -6.17
C SER A 98 -3.31 -11.70 -5.30
N ARG A 99 -2.23 -12.20 -4.72
CA ARG A 99 -2.25 -13.32 -3.77
C ARG A 99 -3.02 -12.96 -2.50
N ALA A 100 -2.85 -11.73 -2.00
CA ALA A 100 -3.58 -11.25 -0.82
C ALA A 100 -5.09 -11.15 -1.11
N ILE A 101 -5.50 -10.67 -2.28
CA ILE A 101 -6.91 -10.65 -2.72
C ILE A 101 -7.48 -12.07 -2.84
N ALA A 102 -6.70 -13.02 -3.36
CA ALA A 102 -7.13 -14.41 -3.46
C ALA A 102 -7.33 -15.07 -2.08
N ALA A 103 -6.50 -14.71 -1.10
CA ALA A 103 -6.59 -15.22 0.28
C ALA A 103 -7.70 -14.53 1.09
N ASP A 104 -7.90 -13.23 0.91
CA ASP A 104 -8.95 -12.44 1.55
C ASP A 104 -9.49 -11.37 0.57
N PRO A 105 -10.60 -11.67 -0.14
CA PRO A 105 -11.20 -10.75 -1.09
C PRO A 105 -11.76 -9.46 -0.46
N GLU A 106 -11.95 -9.41 0.86
CA GLU A 106 -12.40 -8.22 1.57
C GLU A 106 -11.24 -7.33 2.07
N ASN A 107 -10.00 -7.74 1.86
CA ASN A 107 -8.83 -6.96 2.25
C ASN A 107 -8.64 -5.73 1.35
N ARG A 108 -9.18 -4.61 1.78
CA ARG A 108 -9.13 -3.34 1.04
C ARG A 108 -7.69 -2.88 0.71
N GLY A 109 -6.75 -3.10 1.63
CA GLY A 109 -5.33 -2.76 1.41
C GLY A 109 -4.70 -3.52 0.24
N ALA A 110 -5.08 -4.79 0.06
CA ALA A 110 -4.64 -5.60 -1.07
C ALA A 110 -5.17 -5.04 -2.40
N TRP A 111 -6.43 -4.66 -2.46
CA TRP A 111 -7.03 -4.05 -3.64
C TRP A 111 -6.38 -2.71 -4.00
N HIS A 112 -6.04 -1.87 -3.01
CA HIS A 112 -5.33 -0.61 -3.24
C HIS A 112 -3.94 -0.86 -3.85
N LEU A 113 -3.17 -1.79 -3.28
CA LEU A 113 -1.83 -2.12 -3.79
C LEU A 113 -1.89 -2.73 -5.20
N TRP A 114 -2.91 -3.56 -5.48
CA TRP A 114 -3.12 -4.12 -6.79
C TRP A 114 -3.42 -3.05 -7.86
N ALA A 115 -4.25 -2.05 -7.52
CA ALA A 115 -4.53 -0.95 -8.43
C ALA A 115 -3.32 -0.02 -8.58
N LEU A 116 -2.62 0.28 -7.48
CA LEU A 116 -1.45 1.14 -7.45
C LEU A 116 -0.28 0.57 -8.25
N ALA A 117 -0.10 -0.75 -8.24
CA ALA A 117 0.98 -1.44 -8.92
C ALA A 117 0.80 -1.53 -10.46
N GLU A 118 -0.33 -1.09 -11.01
CA GLU A 118 -0.52 -1.08 -12.46
C GLU A 118 0.26 0.05 -13.12
N SER A 119 1.14 -0.29 -14.07
CA SER A 119 2.00 0.66 -14.76
C SER A 119 1.30 1.38 -15.93
N ASN A 120 0.37 0.69 -16.60
CA ASN A 120 -0.41 1.29 -17.69
C ASN A 120 -1.49 2.21 -17.11
N VAL A 121 -1.48 3.48 -17.52
CA VAL A 121 -2.38 4.51 -16.94
C VAL A 121 -3.84 4.17 -17.15
N ARG A 122 -4.23 3.69 -18.33
CA ARG A 122 -5.62 3.33 -18.66
C ARG A 122 -6.10 2.13 -17.85
N GLU A 123 -5.28 1.10 -17.76
CA GLU A 123 -5.57 -0.07 -16.93
C GLU A 123 -5.61 0.29 -15.43
N ARG A 124 -4.76 1.19 -14.99
CA ARG A 124 -4.76 1.67 -13.60
C ARG A 124 -6.05 2.41 -13.25
N VAL A 125 -6.60 3.23 -14.15
CA VAL A 125 -7.93 3.83 -13.98
C VAL A 125 -9.00 2.73 -13.86
N ALA A 126 -8.97 1.72 -14.73
CA ALA A 126 -9.92 0.62 -14.69
C ALA A 126 -9.83 -0.18 -13.38
N ARG A 127 -8.62 -0.43 -12.87
CA ARG A 127 -8.41 -1.09 -11.56
C ARG A 127 -8.97 -0.24 -10.42
N TRP A 128 -8.70 1.05 -10.39
CA TRP A 128 -9.26 1.93 -9.36
C TRP A 128 -10.79 2.03 -9.44
N GLN A 129 -11.38 1.96 -10.62
CA GLN A 129 -12.84 1.84 -10.78
C GLN A 129 -13.37 0.56 -10.13
N GLN A 130 -12.70 -0.59 -10.33
CA GLN A 130 -13.07 -1.85 -9.68
C GLN A 130 -12.99 -1.75 -8.15
N VAL A 131 -11.93 -1.11 -7.62
CA VAL A 131 -11.79 -0.88 -6.17
C VAL A 131 -12.93 -0.02 -5.64
N ALA A 132 -13.24 1.10 -6.31
CA ALA A 132 -14.31 2.00 -5.90
C ALA A 132 -15.71 1.33 -5.99
N GLN A 133 -15.93 0.46 -6.96
CA GLN A 133 -17.17 -0.33 -7.07
C GLN A 133 -17.32 -1.36 -5.97
N ARG A 134 -16.21 -2.04 -5.63
CA ARG A 134 -16.21 -3.04 -4.56
C ARG A 134 -16.35 -2.40 -3.18
N PHE A 135 -15.74 -1.24 -2.96
CA PHE A 135 -15.74 -0.51 -1.70
C PHE A 135 -16.33 0.90 -1.88
N PRO A 136 -17.66 1.04 -2.06
CA PRO A 136 -18.28 2.34 -2.41
C PRO A 136 -18.03 3.45 -1.38
N GLY A 137 -17.84 3.09 -0.10
CA GLY A 137 -17.52 4.03 0.98
C GLY A 137 -16.04 4.44 1.04
N ASP A 138 -15.18 3.89 0.18
CA ASP A 138 -13.75 4.19 0.18
C ASP A 138 -13.45 5.49 -0.58
N GLN A 139 -13.38 6.59 0.17
CA GLN A 139 -13.05 7.91 -0.40
C GLN A 139 -11.66 7.94 -1.04
N LEU A 140 -10.69 7.19 -0.47
CA LEU A 140 -9.33 7.15 -1.01
C LEU A 140 -9.30 6.48 -2.38
N ALA A 141 -10.01 5.36 -2.56
CA ALA A 141 -10.11 4.69 -3.86
C ALA A 141 -10.77 5.58 -4.93
N ARG A 142 -11.83 6.31 -4.56
CA ARG A 142 -12.50 7.25 -5.47
C ARG A 142 -11.60 8.44 -5.81
N ALA A 143 -10.88 8.99 -4.84
CA ALA A 143 -9.91 10.05 -5.11
C ALA A 143 -8.78 9.55 -6.03
N ALA A 144 -8.20 8.39 -5.75
CA ALA A 144 -7.18 7.78 -6.60
C ALA A 144 -7.69 7.51 -8.03
N MET A 145 -8.94 7.06 -8.18
CA MET A 145 -9.58 6.90 -9.50
C MET A 145 -9.64 8.25 -10.24
N ALA A 146 -10.08 9.32 -9.59
CA ALA A 146 -10.20 10.64 -10.21
C ALA A 146 -8.83 11.23 -10.57
N ASP A 147 -7.82 11.08 -9.71
CA ASP A 147 -6.45 11.53 -9.96
C ASP A 147 -5.83 10.81 -11.17
N ASN A 148 -6.02 9.49 -11.25
CA ASN A 148 -5.52 8.70 -12.38
C ASN A 148 -6.31 8.99 -13.67
N ALA A 149 -7.62 9.21 -13.58
CA ALA A 149 -8.43 9.63 -14.74
C ALA A 149 -8.03 11.02 -15.24
N THR A 150 -7.71 11.95 -14.35
CA THR A 150 -7.13 13.27 -14.70
C THR A 150 -5.81 13.11 -15.43
N SER A 151 -4.92 12.24 -14.95
CA SER A 151 -3.64 11.98 -15.59
C SER A 151 -3.82 11.36 -16.98
N LEU A 152 -4.74 10.42 -17.14
CA LEU A 152 -5.10 9.80 -18.41
C LEU A 152 -5.65 10.84 -19.40
N ALA A 153 -6.60 11.67 -18.94
CA ALA A 153 -7.20 12.72 -19.74
C ALA A 153 -6.14 13.70 -20.29
N SER A 154 -5.19 14.08 -19.46
CA SER A 154 -4.08 14.96 -19.86
C SER A 154 -3.11 14.28 -20.83
N ALA A 155 -2.75 13.02 -20.58
CA ALA A 155 -1.73 12.32 -21.38
C ALA A 155 -2.24 11.90 -22.76
N GLU A 156 -3.51 11.48 -22.85
CA GLU A 156 -4.08 10.91 -24.08
C GLU A 156 -5.16 11.79 -24.71
N HIS A 157 -5.40 12.99 -24.20
CA HIS A 157 -6.50 13.89 -24.63
C HIS A 157 -7.87 13.16 -24.61
N ASP A 158 -8.11 12.40 -23.54
CA ASP A 158 -9.28 11.53 -23.41
C ASP A 158 -10.43 12.28 -22.69
N PRO A 159 -11.48 12.71 -23.44
CA PRO A 159 -12.61 13.43 -22.84
C PRO A 159 -13.46 12.55 -21.90
N GLN A 160 -13.46 11.22 -22.09
CA GLN A 160 -14.20 10.30 -21.22
C GLN A 160 -13.49 10.18 -19.85
N ALA A 161 -12.17 10.13 -19.86
CA ALA A 161 -11.39 10.16 -18.63
C ALA A 161 -11.54 11.49 -17.88
N LEU A 162 -11.59 12.63 -18.60
CA LEU A 162 -11.87 13.94 -18.01
C LEU A 162 -13.24 13.98 -17.34
N ASP A 163 -14.26 13.52 -18.02
CA ASP A 163 -15.61 13.47 -17.51
C ASP A 163 -15.75 12.55 -16.29
N LEU A 164 -15.06 11.40 -16.29
CA LEU A 164 -14.96 10.52 -15.12
C LEU A 164 -14.32 11.23 -13.92
N ALA A 165 -13.21 11.93 -14.13
CA ALA A 165 -12.52 12.68 -13.08
C ALA A 165 -13.44 13.76 -12.48
N ILE A 166 -14.06 14.59 -13.32
CA ILE A 166 -14.95 15.67 -12.90
C ILE A 166 -16.11 15.12 -12.05
N ARG A 167 -16.83 14.12 -12.56
CA ARG A 167 -17.99 13.52 -11.83
C ARG A 167 -17.56 12.92 -10.50
N THR A 168 -16.39 12.31 -10.44
CA THR A 168 -15.89 11.70 -9.20
C THR A 168 -15.55 12.76 -8.17
N TYR A 169 -14.86 13.83 -8.56
CA TYR A 169 -14.54 14.94 -7.64
C TYR A 169 -15.81 15.69 -7.18
N GLU A 170 -16.81 15.87 -8.05
CA GLU A 170 -18.11 16.43 -7.67
C GLU A 170 -18.82 15.56 -6.63
N SER A 171 -18.78 14.23 -6.78
CA SER A 171 -19.33 13.30 -5.80
C SER A 171 -18.61 13.40 -4.45
N LEU A 172 -17.27 13.48 -4.44
CA LEU A 172 -16.49 13.65 -3.22
C LEU A 172 -16.78 14.99 -2.55
N LEU A 173 -16.96 16.07 -3.32
CA LEU A 173 -17.31 17.41 -2.81
C LEU A 173 -18.71 17.41 -2.18
N ALA A 174 -19.67 16.70 -2.76
CA ALA A 174 -21.04 16.61 -2.25
C ALA A 174 -21.14 15.92 -0.87
N GLU A 175 -20.15 15.13 -0.48
CA GLU A 175 -20.07 14.47 0.84
C GLU A 175 -19.67 15.41 1.98
N SER A 176 -19.60 16.73 1.71
CA SER A 176 -19.27 17.74 2.70
C SER A 176 -17.92 17.54 3.42
N PRO A 177 -16.80 17.43 2.67
CA PRO A 177 -15.48 17.20 3.23
C PRO A 177 -15.04 18.37 4.12
N PRO A 178 -13.99 18.19 4.95
CA PRO A 178 -13.36 19.26 5.72
C PRO A 178 -12.95 20.45 4.84
N ALA A 179 -12.90 21.66 5.40
CA ALA A 179 -12.72 22.91 4.65
C ALA A 179 -11.48 22.89 3.72
N ALA A 180 -10.34 22.38 4.19
CA ALA A 180 -9.13 22.29 3.40
C ALA A 180 -9.29 21.37 2.17
N GLN A 181 -9.90 20.19 2.37
CA GLN A 181 -10.17 19.24 1.29
C GLN A 181 -11.21 19.82 0.30
N ARG A 182 -12.24 20.48 0.82
CA ARG A 182 -13.25 21.17 -0.01
C ARG A 182 -12.59 22.17 -0.95
N SER A 183 -11.77 23.06 -0.40
CA SER A 183 -11.06 24.08 -1.19
C SER A 183 -10.17 23.46 -2.27
N ALA A 184 -9.48 22.35 -1.97
CA ALA A 184 -8.67 21.63 -2.94
C ALA A 184 -9.54 21.04 -4.07
N LEU A 185 -10.66 20.39 -3.74
CA LEU A 185 -11.58 19.80 -4.72
C LEU A 185 -12.20 20.88 -5.63
N GLU A 186 -12.64 22.01 -5.05
CA GLU A 186 -13.20 23.14 -5.81
C GLU A 186 -12.17 23.72 -6.79
N HIS A 187 -10.91 23.88 -6.34
CA HIS A 187 -9.82 24.34 -7.20
C HIS A 187 -9.56 23.38 -8.35
N THR A 188 -9.47 22.06 -8.06
CA THR A 188 -9.27 21.01 -9.07
C THR A 188 -10.41 21.02 -10.09
N LEU A 189 -11.65 21.03 -9.63
CA LEU A 189 -12.83 21.08 -10.51
C LEU A 189 -12.85 22.33 -11.42
N LYS A 190 -12.49 23.50 -10.88
CA LYS A 190 -12.38 24.72 -11.67
C LYS A 190 -11.33 24.57 -12.78
N THR A 191 -10.20 23.99 -12.47
CA THR A 191 -9.11 23.74 -13.44
C THR A 191 -9.56 22.77 -14.54
N LEU A 192 -10.10 21.60 -14.15
CA LEU A 192 -10.50 20.56 -15.11
C LEU A 192 -11.61 21.02 -16.05
N ARG A 193 -12.58 21.79 -15.55
CA ARG A 193 -13.67 22.35 -16.39
C ARG A 193 -13.19 23.38 -17.42
N GLY A 194 -11.98 23.92 -17.24
CA GLY A 194 -11.36 24.82 -18.21
C GLY A 194 -10.52 24.11 -19.27
N TRP A 195 -10.37 22.79 -19.19
CA TRP A 195 -9.58 22.04 -20.18
C TRP A 195 -10.36 21.91 -21.51
N GLN A 196 -9.61 22.08 -22.60
CA GLN A 196 -10.06 21.83 -23.98
C GLN A 196 -9.25 20.65 -24.51
N LEU A 197 -9.85 19.47 -24.54
CA LEU A 197 -9.23 18.23 -25.00
C LEU A 197 -9.67 17.90 -26.42
#